data_f6ca24bc772b5257d20456dd6b477fa4
#
_entry.id   f6ca24bc772b5257d20456dd6b477fa4
#
_cell.length_a   1.000
_cell.length_b   1.000
_cell.length_c   1.000
_cell.angle_alpha   90.00
_cell.angle_beta   90.00
_cell.angle_gamma   90.00
#
_symmetry.space_group_name_H-M   'P 1'
#
loop_
_entity.id
_entity.type
_entity.pdbx_description
1 polymer ?
#
loop_
_entity_poly.entity_id
_entity_poly.type
_entity_poly.pdbx_seq_one_letter_code
_entity_poly.pdbx_strand_id
1 'polypeptide(L)'
;MEEKINIAEILKDKPKGIRLYSPIFGDCAFCSVRKDTNDICVKKHNGVKEFFDSKGLYYNTGEVMLFPSKSMRDWEKLSWKKGDLLINSCGFQCIFKEWESNDYTKFNGCYSNSMDCYEDVSNAETDNFVKLDNNIAYGYVREIEKRCGGVLNLETLEIEKTNPKFNDGDVLFVKCNDSAFIEIFKYSKNNGDLYDRASLDITNQILDIS
;
A
#
# COMPACT_ATOMS: atom_id res chain seq x y z
N MET A 1 5.66 17.95 -24.17
CA MET A 1 4.65 16.99 -24.69
C MET A 1 4.20 16.18 -23.49
N GLU A 2 2.96 16.32 -23.06
CA GLU A 2 2.41 15.47 -22.02
C GLU A 2 2.42 14.03 -22.53
N GLU A 3 3.09 13.16 -21.78
CA GLU A 3 3.12 11.73 -22.07
C GLU A 3 1.71 11.18 -21.85
N LYS A 4 1.04 10.82 -22.95
CA LYS A 4 -0.34 10.30 -22.84
C LYS A 4 -0.30 8.96 -22.13
N ILE A 5 -1.05 8.86 -21.03
CA ILE A 5 -1.18 7.67 -20.18
C ILE A 5 -1.49 6.44 -21.05
N ASN A 6 -0.76 5.36 -20.82
CA ASN A 6 -1.02 4.05 -21.43
C ASN A 6 -2.02 3.26 -20.59
N ILE A 7 -3.30 3.37 -20.94
CA ILE A 7 -4.39 2.74 -20.22
C ILE A 7 -4.31 1.20 -20.30
N ALA A 8 -3.83 0.67 -21.41
CA ALA A 8 -3.66 -0.77 -21.57
C ALA A 8 -2.68 -1.36 -20.55
N GLU A 9 -1.58 -0.64 -20.24
CA GLU A 9 -0.63 -1.08 -19.20
C GLU A 9 -1.27 -1.11 -17.81
N ILE A 10 -2.08 -0.11 -17.46
CA ILE A 10 -2.81 -0.08 -16.20
C ILE A 10 -3.78 -1.26 -16.09
N LEU A 11 -4.46 -1.59 -17.19
CA LEU A 11 -5.48 -2.64 -17.21
C LEU A 11 -4.92 -4.06 -17.28
N LYS A 12 -3.67 -4.27 -17.71
CA LYS A 12 -3.05 -5.60 -17.77
C LYS A 12 -3.07 -6.32 -16.42
N ASP A 13 -2.87 -5.58 -15.33
CA ASP A 13 -2.82 -6.11 -13.98
C ASP A 13 -4.19 -6.14 -13.28
N LYS A 14 -5.23 -5.65 -13.92
CA LYS A 14 -6.57 -5.60 -13.31
C LYS A 14 -7.38 -6.87 -13.61
N PRO A 15 -8.21 -7.31 -12.66
CA PRO A 15 -9.03 -8.49 -12.85
C PRO A 15 -10.06 -8.28 -13.97
N LYS A 16 -10.38 -9.35 -14.70
CA LYS A 16 -11.47 -9.34 -15.68
C LYS A 16 -12.80 -9.05 -14.97
N GLY A 17 -13.66 -8.31 -15.67
CA GLY A 17 -14.98 -7.96 -15.15
C GLY A 17 -15.04 -6.68 -14.32
N ILE A 18 -13.91 -6.01 -14.04
CA ILE A 18 -13.97 -4.68 -13.41
C ILE A 18 -14.83 -3.74 -14.25
N ARG A 19 -15.57 -2.88 -13.57
CA ARG A 19 -16.40 -1.87 -14.23
C ARG A 19 -15.53 -0.77 -14.79
N LEU A 20 -15.84 -0.39 -16.02
CA LEU A 20 -15.32 0.77 -16.73
C LEU A 20 -16.50 1.57 -17.30
N TYR A 21 -16.24 2.77 -17.75
CA TYR A 21 -17.25 3.64 -18.32
C TYR A 21 -16.81 4.21 -19.67
N SER A 22 -17.74 4.24 -20.60
CA SER A 22 -17.56 4.95 -21.86
C SER A 22 -18.73 5.91 -22.13
N PRO A 23 -18.48 7.17 -22.49
CA PRO A 23 -19.56 8.09 -22.89
C PRO A 23 -20.41 7.56 -24.05
N ILE A 24 -19.83 6.69 -24.90
CA ILE A 24 -20.53 6.11 -26.06
C ILE A 24 -21.41 4.91 -25.66
N PHE A 25 -20.93 4.07 -24.73
CA PHE A 25 -21.55 2.77 -24.43
C PHE A 25 -22.15 2.68 -23.02
N GLY A 26 -21.92 3.68 -22.17
CA GLY A 26 -22.26 3.63 -20.76
C GLY A 26 -21.32 2.71 -19.98
N ASP A 27 -21.85 2.05 -18.94
CA ASP A 27 -21.10 1.09 -18.15
C ASP A 27 -20.72 -0.14 -18.97
N CYS A 28 -19.48 -0.56 -18.87
CA CYS A 28 -18.94 -1.73 -19.54
C CYS A 28 -18.01 -2.51 -18.60
N ALA A 29 -17.78 -3.77 -18.91
CA ALA A 29 -16.90 -4.64 -18.15
C ALA A 29 -15.60 -4.88 -18.92
N PHE A 30 -14.46 -4.72 -18.26
CA PHE A 30 -13.16 -5.07 -18.82
C PHE A 30 -13.05 -6.57 -19.12
N CYS A 31 -12.58 -6.92 -20.30
CA CYS A 31 -12.38 -8.31 -20.71
C CYS A 31 -10.90 -8.70 -20.74
N SER A 32 -10.11 -7.95 -21.47
CA SER A 32 -8.68 -8.24 -21.67
C SER A 32 -7.99 -7.11 -22.43
N VAL A 33 -6.66 -7.09 -22.37
CA VAL A 33 -5.81 -6.35 -23.31
C VAL A 33 -5.28 -7.38 -24.35
N ARG A 34 -5.35 -7.05 -25.63
CA ARG A 34 -4.79 -7.88 -26.71
C ARG A 34 -3.27 -7.82 -26.68
N LYS A 35 -2.64 -8.98 -26.85
CA LYS A 35 -1.16 -9.07 -26.76
C LYS A 35 -0.44 -8.48 -27.97
N ASP A 36 -1.08 -8.53 -29.13
CA ASP A 36 -0.54 -8.14 -30.43
C ASP A 36 -0.65 -6.62 -30.70
N THR A 37 -1.79 -6.03 -30.37
CA THR A 37 -2.11 -4.63 -30.66
C THR A 37 -2.17 -3.73 -29.43
N ASN A 38 -2.18 -4.28 -28.24
CA ASN A 38 -2.49 -3.60 -26.98
C ASN A 38 -3.89 -2.98 -26.93
N ASP A 39 -4.82 -3.43 -27.80
CA ASP A 39 -6.19 -2.97 -27.74
C ASP A 39 -6.90 -3.46 -26.49
N ILE A 40 -7.68 -2.57 -25.91
CA ILE A 40 -8.48 -2.83 -24.71
C ILE A 40 -9.84 -3.37 -25.15
N CYS A 41 -10.16 -4.60 -24.76
CA CYS A 41 -11.46 -5.21 -25.00
C CYS A 41 -12.37 -4.98 -23.79
N VAL A 42 -13.54 -4.43 -24.05
CA VAL A 42 -14.62 -4.30 -23.06
C VAL A 42 -15.90 -4.97 -23.55
N LYS A 43 -16.77 -5.34 -22.62
CA LYS A 43 -18.07 -5.96 -22.90
C LYS A 43 -19.17 -5.02 -22.42
N LYS A 44 -20.06 -4.64 -23.32
CA LYS A 44 -21.25 -3.82 -23.03
C LYS A 44 -22.31 -4.63 -22.26
N HIS A 45 -23.29 -3.95 -21.70
CA HIS A 45 -24.40 -4.59 -20.97
C HIS A 45 -25.14 -5.64 -21.83
N ASN A 46 -25.30 -5.42 -23.12
CA ASN A 46 -25.94 -6.37 -24.06
C ASN A 46 -25.02 -7.54 -24.48
N GLY A 47 -23.83 -7.69 -23.88
CA GLY A 47 -22.90 -8.79 -24.16
C GLY A 47 -21.96 -8.55 -25.36
N VAL A 48 -22.18 -7.50 -26.15
CA VAL A 48 -21.32 -7.18 -27.30
C VAL A 48 -19.98 -6.66 -26.82
N LYS A 49 -18.90 -7.12 -27.50
CA LYS A 49 -17.53 -6.66 -27.23
C LYS A 49 -17.20 -5.47 -28.12
N GLU A 50 -16.50 -4.51 -27.54
CA GLU A 50 -15.95 -3.34 -28.21
C GLU A 50 -14.46 -3.20 -27.87
N PHE A 51 -13.75 -2.48 -28.72
CA PHE A 51 -12.30 -2.31 -28.63
C PHE A 51 -11.93 -0.86 -28.62
N PHE A 52 -10.99 -0.52 -27.76
CA PHE A 52 -10.33 0.77 -27.68
C PHE A 52 -8.82 0.57 -27.87
N ASP A 53 -8.12 1.55 -28.37
CA ASP A 53 -6.67 1.48 -28.41
C ASP A 53 -6.03 1.53 -27.02
N SER A 54 -4.70 1.45 -26.94
CA SER A 54 -3.95 1.49 -25.69
C SER A 54 -4.11 2.79 -24.88
N LYS A 55 -4.62 3.85 -25.49
CA LYS A 55 -4.88 5.16 -24.88
C LYS A 55 -6.37 5.40 -24.59
N GLY A 56 -7.22 4.42 -24.81
CA GLY A 56 -8.67 4.51 -24.61
C GLY A 56 -9.41 5.27 -25.70
N LEU A 57 -8.83 5.44 -26.90
CA LEU A 57 -9.51 6.03 -28.03
C LEU A 57 -10.39 4.97 -28.74
N TYR A 58 -11.57 5.39 -29.16
CA TYR A 58 -12.44 4.54 -29.97
C TYR A 58 -12.13 4.82 -31.47
N TYR A 59 -11.82 3.76 -32.24
CA TYR A 59 -11.36 3.87 -33.64
C TYR A 59 -10.09 4.72 -33.85
N ASN A 60 -9.23 4.82 -32.85
CA ASN A 60 -7.97 5.58 -32.92
C ASN A 60 -8.14 7.06 -33.33
N THR A 61 -9.32 7.62 -33.16
CA THR A 61 -9.63 9.00 -33.53
C THR A 61 -10.28 9.78 -32.39
N GLY A 62 -9.93 11.05 -32.27
CA GLY A 62 -10.60 11.97 -31.36
C GLY A 62 -10.07 11.91 -29.92
N GLU A 63 -10.99 11.97 -28.97
CA GLU A 63 -10.72 12.05 -27.55
C GLU A 63 -10.78 10.67 -26.87
N VAL A 64 -10.22 10.59 -25.66
CA VAL A 64 -10.34 9.40 -24.82
C VAL A 64 -11.81 9.13 -24.51
N MET A 65 -12.28 7.92 -24.83
CA MET A 65 -13.66 7.48 -24.67
C MET A 65 -13.80 6.29 -23.72
N LEU A 66 -12.73 5.92 -23.02
CA LEU A 66 -12.75 4.91 -21.99
C LEU A 66 -12.22 5.52 -20.68
N PHE A 67 -12.92 5.30 -19.58
CA PHE A 67 -12.62 5.84 -18.25
C PHE A 67 -12.82 4.80 -17.17
N PRO A 68 -12.16 4.94 -16.00
CA PRO A 68 -12.37 4.07 -14.85
C PRO A 68 -13.84 3.99 -14.42
N SER A 69 -14.53 5.14 -14.29
CA SER A 69 -15.96 5.20 -14.02
C SER A 69 -16.58 6.48 -14.58
N LYS A 70 -17.88 6.63 -14.41
CA LYS A 70 -18.57 7.86 -14.75
C LYS A 70 -18.11 9.04 -13.89
N SER A 71 -17.81 8.79 -12.63
CA SER A 71 -17.43 9.79 -11.63
C SER A 71 -15.92 10.02 -11.58
N MET A 72 -15.12 8.96 -11.75
CA MET A 72 -13.65 9.01 -11.72
C MET A 72 -13.07 8.90 -13.13
N ARG A 73 -12.34 9.92 -13.58
CA ARG A 73 -11.75 10.03 -14.93
C ARG A 73 -10.25 9.81 -14.95
N ASP A 74 -9.61 9.78 -13.79
CA ASP A 74 -8.18 9.71 -13.62
C ASP A 74 -7.68 8.26 -13.63
N TRP A 75 -6.96 7.90 -14.68
CA TRP A 75 -6.39 6.58 -14.83
C TRP A 75 -5.18 6.33 -13.92
N GLU A 76 -4.45 7.38 -13.52
CA GLU A 76 -3.34 7.24 -12.59
C GLU A 76 -3.85 6.77 -11.22
N LYS A 77 -4.98 7.31 -10.76
CA LYS A 77 -5.62 6.87 -9.53
C LYS A 77 -6.06 5.40 -9.61
N LEU A 78 -6.67 4.97 -10.73
CA LEU A 78 -7.01 3.55 -10.90
C LEU A 78 -5.77 2.63 -10.88
N SER A 79 -4.58 3.15 -11.20
CA SER A 79 -3.35 2.37 -11.14
C SER A 79 -2.88 2.03 -9.73
N TRP A 80 -3.44 2.68 -8.69
CA TRP A 80 -3.05 2.44 -7.31
C TRP A 80 -3.17 0.95 -6.95
N LYS A 81 -2.15 0.48 -6.23
CA LYS A 81 -2.03 -0.90 -5.77
C LYS A 81 -1.98 -0.92 -4.25
N LYS A 82 -2.42 -2.01 -3.66
CA LYS A 82 -2.25 -2.27 -2.23
C LYS A 82 -0.79 -2.05 -1.83
N GLY A 83 -0.58 -1.29 -0.76
CA GLY A 83 0.74 -0.89 -0.31
C GLY A 83 1.25 0.46 -0.86
N ASP A 84 0.57 1.08 -1.83
CA ASP A 84 0.94 2.41 -2.31
C ASP A 84 0.73 3.47 -1.23
N LEU A 85 1.71 4.35 -1.05
CA LEU A 85 1.59 5.49 -0.15
C LEU A 85 0.90 6.66 -0.84
N LEU A 86 -0.15 7.15 -0.22
CA LEU A 86 -0.96 8.27 -0.68
C LEU A 86 -0.83 9.45 0.29
N ILE A 87 -0.94 10.67 -0.24
CA ILE A 87 -0.96 11.89 0.55
C ILE A 87 -2.09 12.80 0.07
N ASN A 88 -2.74 13.51 0.99
CA ASN A 88 -3.71 14.54 0.66
C ASN A 88 -3.10 15.96 0.75
N SER A 89 -3.86 16.96 0.35
CA SER A 89 -3.45 18.37 0.37
C SER A 89 -3.15 18.93 1.78
N CYS A 90 -3.65 18.28 2.82
CA CYS A 90 -3.37 18.64 4.22
C CYS A 90 -2.12 17.95 4.77
N GLY A 91 -1.42 17.14 3.97
CA GLY A 91 -0.23 16.39 4.40
C GLY A 91 -0.54 15.08 5.12
N PHE A 92 -1.81 14.66 5.21
CA PHE A 92 -2.17 13.36 5.77
C PHE A 92 -1.74 12.24 4.83
N GLN A 93 -1.01 11.26 5.37
CA GLN A 93 -0.46 10.13 4.63
C GLN A 93 -1.15 8.84 5.05
N CYS A 94 -1.47 7.99 4.07
CA CYS A 94 -2.00 6.65 4.32
C CYS A 94 -1.53 5.67 3.25
N ILE A 95 -1.56 4.39 3.59
CA ILE A 95 -1.24 3.29 2.67
C ILE A 95 -2.55 2.81 2.05
N PHE A 96 -2.63 2.75 0.73
CA PHE A 96 -3.80 2.24 0.01
C PHE A 96 -4.00 0.75 0.28
N LYS A 97 -5.23 0.36 0.62
CA LYS A 97 -5.61 -1.03 0.87
C LYS A 97 -6.43 -1.59 -0.30
N GLU A 98 -7.57 -0.96 -0.56
CA GLU A 98 -8.50 -1.41 -1.59
C GLU A 98 -9.53 -0.32 -1.94
N TRP A 99 -10.20 -0.49 -3.05
CA TRP A 99 -11.35 0.34 -3.42
C TRP A 99 -12.58 -0.01 -2.59
N GLU A 100 -13.23 0.99 -2.01
CA GLU A 100 -14.47 0.81 -1.25
C GLU A 100 -15.67 0.66 -2.18
N SER A 101 -15.65 1.36 -3.31
CA SER A 101 -16.76 1.39 -4.26
C SER A 101 -16.34 1.03 -5.68
N ASN A 102 -17.28 0.49 -6.46
CA ASN A 102 -17.04 0.12 -7.86
C ASN A 102 -16.93 1.33 -8.81
N ASP A 103 -17.13 2.54 -8.32
CA ASP A 103 -16.94 3.78 -9.08
C ASP A 103 -15.60 4.47 -8.78
N TYR A 104 -14.79 3.86 -7.88
CA TYR A 104 -13.45 4.28 -7.51
C TYR A 104 -13.36 5.70 -6.92
N THR A 105 -14.48 6.24 -6.45
CA THR A 105 -14.49 7.56 -5.79
C THR A 105 -14.05 7.49 -4.35
N LYS A 106 -14.05 6.30 -3.75
CA LYS A 106 -13.66 6.06 -2.36
C LYS A 106 -12.78 4.84 -2.22
N PHE A 107 -11.88 4.89 -1.25
CA PHE A 107 -10.98 3.79 -0.92
C PHE A 107 -10.82 3.60 0.59
N ASN A 108 -10.34 2.42 0.96
CA ASN A 108 -9.88 2.07 2.29
C ASN A 108 -8.36 2.05 2.34
N GLY A 109 -7.79 2.45 3.43
CA GLY A 109 -6.35 2.50 3.66
C GLY A 109 -5.99 2.28 5.12
N CYS A 110 -4.73 2.47 5.45
CA CYS A 110 -4.26 2.45 6.81
C CYS A 110 -3.18 3.52 7.01
N TYR A 111 -3.08 4.02 8.23
CA TYR A 111 -2.10 5.03 8.59
C TYR A 111 -1.51 4.77 9.98
N SER A 112 -0.35 5.35 10.23
CA SER A 112 0.24 5.34 11.56
C SER A 112 -0.09 6.65 12.27
N ASN A 113 -0.66 6.56 13.45
CA ASN A 113 -0.86 7.70 14.32
C ASN A 113 0.20 7.74 15.44
N SER A 114 0.14 8.79 16.27
CA SER A 114 1.12 8.98 17.36
C SER A 114 0.84 8.09 18.58
N MET A 115 -0.35 7.52 18.71
CA MET A 115 -0.78 6.75 19.87
C MET A 115 -0.81 5.26 19.60
N ASP A 116 -1.36 4.87 18.43
CA ASP A 116 -1.44 3.48 17.98
C ASP A 116 -0.53 3.27 16.79
N CYS A 117 0.05 2.08 16.70
CA CYS A 117 1.00 1.79 15.65
C CYS A 117 0.35 1.89 14.26
N TYR A 118 -0.94 1.55 14.16
CA TYR A 118 -1.56 1.35 12.86
C TYR A 118 -3.10 1.37 12.96
N GLU A 119 -3.74 2.25 12.20
CA GLU A 119 -5.19 2.38 12.17
C GLU A 119 -5.74 2.30 10.74
N ASP A 120 -6.98 1.80 10.60
CA ASP A 120 -7.69 1.77 9.33
C ASP A 120 -8.31 3.13 9.01
N VAL A 121 -8.22 3.50 7.73
CA VAL A 121 -8.95 4.60 7.12
C VAL A 121 -10.05 4.01 6.25
N SER A 122 -11.28 4.38 6.51
CA SER A 122 -12.43 3.93 5.72
C SER A 122 -13.04 5.09 4.94
N ASN A 123 -13.53 4.79 3.73
CA ASN A 123 -14.26 5.75 2.90
C ASN A 123 -13.50 7.05 2.56
N ALA A 124 -12.18 7.00 2.41
CA ALA A 124 -11.39 8.16 1.99
C ALA A 124 -11.75 8.55 0.56
N GLU A 125 -11.98 9.85 0.32
CA GLU A 125 -12.34 10.35 -1.00
C GLU A 125 -11.10 10.40 -1.91
N THR A 126 -11.15 9.66 -3.01
CA THR A 126 -10.04 9.48 -3.96
C THR A 126 -9.52 10.80 -4.52
N ASP A 127 -10.40 11.77 -4.77
CA ASP A 127 -10.01 13.05 -5.39
C ASP A 127 -9.09 13.89 -4.50
N ASN A 128 -9.12 13.67 -3.21
CA ASN A 128 -8.29 14.39 -2.25
C ASN A 128 -6.85 13.85 -2.16
N PHE A 129 -6.55 12.71 -2.78
CA PHE A 129 -5.26 12.04 -2.63
C PHE A 129 -4.50 11.92 -3.95
N VAL A 130 -3.17 11.90 -3.81
CA VAL A 130 -2.22 11.58 -4.88
C VAL A 130 -1.22 10.53 -4.36
N LYS A 131 -0.70 9.72 -5.28
CA LYS A 131 0.34 8.73 -4.94
C LYS A 131 1.68 9.43 -4.78
N LEU A 132 2.40 9.09 -3.72
CA LEU A 132 3.78 9.54 -3.49
C LEU A 132 4.79 8.68 -4.25
N ASP A 133 5.94 9.28 -4.56
CA ASP A 133 7.10 8.57 -5.09
C ASP A 133 7.56 7.47 -4.12
N ASN A 134 8.05 6.36 -4.69
CA ASN A 134 8.48 5.18 -3.93
C ASN A 134 9.58 5.49 -2.91
N ASN A 135 10.47 6.46 -3.17
CA ASN A 135 11.53 6.84 -2.23
C ASN A 135 10.97 7.49 -0.96
N ILE A 136 9.93 8.30 -1.11
CA ILE A 136 9.24 8.94 0.03
C ILE A 136 8.42 7.90 0.78
N ALA A 137 7.73 7.01 0.04
CA ALA A 137 6.97 5.91 0.61
C ALA A 137 7.84 5.00 1.50
N TYR A 138 9.07 4.74 1.11
CA TYR A 138 9.99 3.93 1.89
C TYR A 138 10.32 4.54 3.27
N GLY A 139 10.47 5.85 3.34
CA GLY A 139 10.68 6.55 4.61
C GLY A 139 9.50 6.39 5.58
N TYR A 140 8.28 6.52 5.08
CA TYR A 140 7.06 6.36 5.88
C TYR A 140 6.88 4.93 6.39
N VAL A 141 7.10 3.93 5.54
CA VAL A 141 7.05 2.51 5.94
C VAL A 141 8.05 2.21 7.05
N ARG A 142 9.29 2.67 6.92
CA ARG A 142 10.32 2.50 7.97
C ARG A 142 9.92 3.14 9.30
N GLU A 143 9.23 4.26 9.27
CA GLU A 143 8.76 4.90 10.49
C GLU A 143 7.67 4.08 11.18
N ILE A 144 6.74 3.49 10.40
CA ILE A 144 5.75 2.54 10.92
C ILE A 144 6.46 1.33 11.55
N GLU A 145 7.37 0.70 10.83
CA GLU A 145 8.13 -0.46 11.29
C GLU A 145 8.88 -0.19 12.60
N LYS A 146 9.52 0.97 12.70
CA LYS A 146 10.22 1.39 13.91
C LYS A 146 9.28 1.57 15.10
N ARG A 147 8.09 2.16 14.89
CA ARG A 147 7.09 2.39 15.94
C ARG A 147 6.43 1.08 16.39
N CYS A 148 6.11 0.22 15.45
CA CYS A 148 5.40 -1.03 15.73
C CYS A 148 6.33 -2.18 16.14
N GLY A 149 7.65 -2.01 16.04
CA GLY A 149 8.62 -3.04 16.40
C GLY A 149 8.56 -4.29 15.52
N GLY A 150 8.31 -4.12 14.22
CA GLY A 150 8.19 -5.22 13.25
C GLY A 150 8.36 -4.75 11.82
N VAL A 151 8.23 -5.66 10.86
CA VAL A 151 8.28 -5.37 9.42
C VAL A 151 6.85 -5.27 8.89
N LEU A 152 6.55 -4.21 8.14
CA LEU A 152 5.26 -4.07 7.47
C LEU A 152 5.24 -4.89 6.18
N ASN A 153 4.42 -5.94 6.17
CA ASN A 153 4.13 -6.67 4.95
C ASN A 153 3.16 -5.86 4.09
N LEU A 154 3.63 -5.33 2.95
CA LEU A 154 2.81 -4.48 2.08
C LEU A 154 1.71 -5.25 1.31
N GLU A 155 1.78 -6.59 1.27
CA GLU A 155 0.74 -7.41 0.63
C GLU A 155 -0.43 -7.69 1.58
N THR A 156 -0.13 -8.01 2.86
CA THR A 156 -1.16 -8.26 3.87
C THR A 156 -1.59 -6.98 4.59
N LEU A 157 -0.70 -5.97 4.66
CA LEU A 157 -0.77 -4.76 5.48
C LEU A 157 -0.78 -5.08 6.98
N GLU A 158 -0.09 -6.14 7.38
CA GLU A 158 0.08 -6.55 8.77
C GLU A 158 1.53 -6.32 9.21
N ILE A 159 1.70 -5.99 10.49
CA ILE A 159 3.03 -5.91 11.09
C ILE A 159 3.47 -7.32 11.48
N GLU A 160 4.46 -7.82 10.76
CA GLU A 160 5.16 -9.04 11.12
C GLU A 160 6.18 -8.72 12.20
N LYS A 161 5.90 -9.11 13.43
CA LYS A 161 6.85 -8.96 14.53
C LYS A 161 8.09 -9.77 14.19
N THR A 162 9.20 -9.12 13.98
CA THR A 162 10.49 -9.79 13.94
C THR A 162 10.77 -10.23 15.36
N ASN A 163 10.55 -11.51 15.65
CA ASN A 163 11.12 -12.07 16.85
C ASN A 163 12.63 -11.83 16.78
N PRO A 164 13.21 -11.04 17.71
CA PRO A 164 14.64 -10.90 17.75
C PRO A 164 15.21 -12.31 17.79
N LYS A 165 16.16 -12.60 16.88
CA LYS A 165 16.84 -13.91 16.83
C LYS A 165 17.84 -14.00 18.01
N PHE A 166 17.33 -13.98 19.22
CA PHE A 166 18.14 -14.22 20.38
C PHE A 166 18.14 -15.73 20.68
N ASN A 167 19.30 -16.25 21.00
CA ASN A 167 19.44 -17.63 21.45
C ASN A 167 19.40 -17.67 22.98
N ASP A 168 18.99 -18.82 23.50
CA ASP A 168 19.02 -19.03 24.93
C ASP A 168 20.45 -18.86 25.47
N GLY A 169 20.63 -17.94 26.41
CA GLY A 169 21.92 -17.57 26.96
C GLY A 169 22.59 -16.33 26.35
N ASP A 170 22.00 -15.71 25.32
CA ASP A 170 22.52 -14.45 24.79
C ASP A 170 22.48 -13.34 25.83
N VAL A 171 23.55 -12.56 25.92
CA VAL A 171 23.64 -11.42 26.82
C VAL A 171 23.14 -10.18 26.09
N LEU A 172 22.07 -9.59 26.62
CA LEU A 172 21.42 -8.43 26.03
C LEU A 172 21.72 -7.17 26.81
N PHE A 173 22.10 -6.12 26.10
CA PHE A 173 22.15 -4.77 26.64
C PHE A 173 20.83 -4.06 26.37
N VAL A 174 20.03 -3.85 27.41
CA VAL A 174 18.71 -3.21 27.30
C VAL A 174 18.82 -1.76 27.76
N LYS A 175 18.48 -0.84 26.87
CA LYS A 175 18.42 0.60 27.18
C LYS A 175 16.97 1.06 27.17
N CYS A 176 16.49 1.54 28.32
CA CYS A 176 15.15 2.12 28.47
C CYS A 176 15.31 3.56 28.98
N ASN A 177 14.96 4.54 28.13
CA ASN A 177 15.01 5.99 28.47
C ASN A 177 16.26 6.39 29.26
N ASP A 178 16.15 6.50 30.58
CA ASP A 178 17.23 6.98 31.48
C ASP A 178 17.95 5.84 32.21
N SER A 179 17.65 4.57 31.89
CA SER A 179 18.27 3.41 32.52
C SER A 179 18.77 2.42 31.47
N ALA A 180 19.87 1.75 31.79
CA ALA A 180 20.40 0.67 30.98
C ALA A 180 20.79 -0.50 31.90
N PHE A 181 20.51 -1.71 31.46
CA PHE A 181 20.84 -2.92 32.23
C PHE A 181 21.24 -4.06 31.28
N ILE A 182 21.96 -5.01 31.82
CA ILE A 182 22.35 -6.23 31.12
C ILE A 182 21.42 -7.34 31.55
N GLU A 183 20.82 -8.03 30.60
CA GLU A 183 19.97 -9.21 30.85
C GLU A 183 20.50 -10.41 30.07
N ILE A 184 20.36 -11.60 30.66
CA ILE A 184 20.61 -12.84 29.96
C ILE A 184 19.28 -13.33 29.40
N PHE A 185 19.22 -13.51 28.08
CA PHE A 185 18.03 -13.99 27.42
C PHE A 185 17.82 -15.47 27.72
N LYS A 186 16.64 -15.82 28.23
CA LYS A 186 16.18 -17.19 28.35
C LYS A 186 14.92 -17.38 27.54
N TYR A 187 14.97 -18.21 26.53
CA TYR A 187 13.82 -18.52 25.70
C TYR A 187 12.90 -19.48 26.41
N SER A 188 11.67 -19.06 26.75
CA SER A 188 10.59 -19.94 27.19
C SER A 188 9.82 -20.46 25.97
N LYS A 189 9.81 -21.79 25.77
CA LYS A 189 9.07 -22.45 24.69
C LYS A 189 7.57 -22.18 24.66
N ASN A 190 6.99 -21.69 25.78
CA ASN A 190 5.55 -21.53 25.90
C ASN A 190 5.02 -20.11 25.60
N ASN A 191 5.78 -19.02 25.80
CA ASN A 191 5.26 -17.66 25.67
C ASN A 191 6.23 -16.65 25.02
N GLY A 192 7.48 -17.01 24.75
CA GLY A 192 8.47 -16.05 24.21
C GLY A 192 8.86 -14.93 25.19
N ASP A 193 8.63 -15.12 26.48
CA ASP A 193 8.88 -14.13 27.52
C ASP A 193 10.34 -14.17 27.98
N LEU A 194 10.88 -12.98 28.24
CA LEU A 194 12.16 -12.79 28.93
C LEU A 194 12.02 -13.28 30.39
N TYR A 195 12.71 -14.34 30.73
CA TYR A 195 12.80 -14.82 32.13
C TYR A 195 14.22 -14.73 32.67
N ASP A 196 14.27 -14.11 33.79
CA ASP A 196 15.34 -13.98 34.77
C ASP A 196 16.21 -12.74 34.71
N ARG A 197 15.90 -11.81 35.63
CA ARG A 197 16.71 -10.65 35.96
C ARG A 197 17.89 -11.06 36.80
N ALA A 198 19.06 -11.09 36.20
CA ALA A 198 20.28 -10.81 36.96
C ALA A 198 20.52 -9.30 36.77
N SER A 199 19.90 -8.45 37.59
CA SER A 199 20.16 -7.02 37.59
C SER A 199 21.57 -6.77 38.17
N LEU A 200 22.52 -6.56 37.28
CA LEU A 200 23.74 -5.87 37.63
C LEU A 200 23.45 -4.36 37.50
N ASP A 201 23.28 -3.75 38.68
CA ASP A 201 23.13 -2.28 38.77
C ASP A 201 24.47 -1.63 38.36
N ILE A 202 24.59 -1.27 37.09
CA ILE A 202 25.77 -0.58 36.56
C ILE A 202 25.51 0.94 36.67
N THR A 203 25.46 1.43 37.89
CA THR A 203 25.69 2.84 38.15
C THR A 203 27.20 3.10 37.94
N ASN A 204 27.53 3.78 36.82
CA ASN A 204 28.83 4.39 36.53
C ASN A 204 29.98 3.54 35.96
N GLN A 205 29.78 2.66 35.01
CA GLN A 205 30.86 2.30 34.10
C GLN A 205 30.36 2.25 32.64
N ILE A 206 30.69 3.30 31.89
CA ILE A 206 30.62 3.27 30.43
C ILE A 206 31.76 2.35 29.96
N LEU A 207 31.44 1.15 29.56
CA LEU A 207 32.37 0.35 28.78
C LEU A 207 32.10 0.66 27.30
N ASP A 208 32.99 1.48 26.75
CA ASP A 208 33.16 1.64 25.29
C ASP A 208 33.59 0.30 24.74
N ILE A 209 32.73 -0.38 24.02
CA ILE A 209 33.11 -1.53 23.20
C ILE A 209 33.03 -1.09 21.76
N SER A 210 34.21 -0.75 21.19
CA SER A 210 34.50 -0.54 19.77
C SER A 210 34.23 -1.78 18.94
#